data_83299a5904a4ecea19da512c3a513596
#
_entry.id   83299a5904a4ecea19da512c3a513596
#
_cell.length_a   1.000
_cell.length_b   1.000
_cell.length_c   1.000
_cell.angle_alpha   90.00
_cell.angle_beta   90.00
_cell.angle_gamma   90.00
#
_symmetry.space_group_name_H-M   'P 1'
#
loop_
_entity.id
_entity.type
_entity.pdbx_description
1 polymer ?
#
loop_
_entity_poly.entity_id
_entity_poly.type
_entity_poly.pdbx_seq_one_letter_code
_entity_poly.pdbx_strand_id
1 'polypeptide(L)'
;AIIGEELKHDNIRVMLKTTGYKDLFHNSVSLSSDSIIHITCADVQWDIAAGESFDIDSNDERLATGRIVLSTDDGSITINSIKRSQGNPSYKGNIELALYDEGIAVINEIDIEDYLKKVVPSEMPSGFNLEALKCQAVCARSYAYTQLTNNYYSEYGAHIDDSVSFQVYNNTYDSAEADEAVIATAGMVAVYNGELVKTYYYSTSCGYTADVCAWGSDEDNYPQYASVRAGTSDYNADIKSEKTFEQFITAKDSSDYDSEADMYRWKTVIGISELTAHFNSLIGSYLRKNGSVYILENGEPSDKVVNDIGNIASIKVIERGCGGVVAALMVEGSKETCIVRGENAVRSLMGNNKCAIITQSR
;
A
#
# COMPACT_ATOMS: atom_id res chain seq x y z
N ALA A 1 7.38 -10.17 -19.34
CA ALA A 1 6.40 -10.90 -20.14
C ALA A 1 5.20 -11.25 -19.25
N ILE A 2 4.00 -11.08 -19.76
CA ILE A 2 2.78 -11.59 -19.12
C ILE A 2 2.64 -13.01 -19.64
N ILE A 3 2.79 -13.99 -18.76
CA ILE A 3 2.58 -15.40 -19.11
C ILE A 3 1.29 -15.80 -18.40
N GLY A 4 0.27 -16.23 -19.15
CA GLY A 4 -0.88 -16.89 -18.60
C GLY A 4 -0.48 -18.31 -18.18
N GLU A 5 -0.13 -18.50 -16.92
CA GLU A 5 -0.12 -19.82 -16.31
C GLU A 5 -1.51 -20.03 -15.68
N GLU A 6 -2.04 -21.25 -15.77
CA GLU A 6 -3.20 -21.62 -14.97
C GLU A 6 -2.77 -21.68 -13.50
N LEU A 7 -2.84 -20.52 -12.85
CA LEU A 7 -2.72 -20.46 -11.39
C LEU A 7 -3.97 -21.13 -10.81
N LYS A 8 -3.75 -21.98 -9.83
CA LYS A 8 -4.87 -22.55 -9.06
C LYS A 8 -5.59 -21.41 -8.36
N HIS A 9 -6.90 -21.51 -8.25
CA HIS A 9 -7.68 -20.63 -7.41
C HIS A 9 -7.21 -20.82 -5.95
N ASP A 10 -6.49 -19.85 -5.46
CA ASP A 10 -6.00 -19.82 -4.07
C ASP A 10 -6.82 -18.82 -3.28
N ASN A 11 -7.04 -19.10 -2.01
CA ASN A 11 -7.67 -18.16 -1.10
C ASN A 11 -6.63 -17.19 -0.54
N ILE A 12 -7.01 -15.92 -0.52
CA ILE A 12 -6.29 -14.90 0.22
C ILE A 12 -6.99 -14.65 1.54
N ARG A 13 -6.22 -14.37 2.60
CA ARG A 13 -6.71 -14.15 3.95
C ARG A 13 -6.36 -12.72 4.37
N VAL A 14 -7.39 -11.89 4.52
CA VAL A 14 -7.26 -10.43 4.69
C VAL A 14 -7.74 -10.04 6.09
N MET A 15 -6.87 -9.45 6.90
CA MET A 15 -7.28 -8.83 8.16
C MET A 15 -8.06 -7.56 7.90
N LEU A 16 -9.27 -7.49 8.42
CA LEU A 16 -10.16 -6.33 8.30
C LEU A 16 -9.94 -5.41 9.49
N LYS A 17 -9.34 -4.26 9.26
CA LYS A 17 -9.07 -3.26 10.29
C LYS A 17 -10.34 -2.54 10.74
N THR A 18 -10.30 -1.90 11.90
CA THR A 18 -11.38 -1.07 12.43
C THR A 18 -11.74 0.10 11.50
N THR A 19 -12.81 0.83 11.80
CA THR A 19 -13.24 2.01 11.04
C THR A 19 -12.09 3.00 10.85
N GLY A 20 -11.86 3.41 9.60
CA GLY A 20 -10.78 4.32 9.22
C GLY A 20 -9.40 3.66 9.21
N TYR A 21 -9.32 2.33 9.15
CA TYR A 21 -8.09 1.52 9.13
C TYR A 21 -7.13 1.79 10.31
N LYS A 22 -7.70 2.12 11.48
CA LYS A 22 -6.91 2.54 12.64
C LYS A 22 -6.21 1.36 13.32
N ASP A 23 -7.02 0.43 13.83
CA ASP A 23 -6.56 -0.67 14.66
C ASP A 23 -6.73 -2.00 13.94
N LEU A 24 -5.89 -2.97 14.24
CA LEU A 24 -5.92 -4.30 13.66
C LEU A 24 -6.95 -5.19 14.37
N PHE A 25 -7.20 -4.92 15.65
CA PHE A 25 -8.08 -5.70 16.52
C PHE A 25 -9.32 -4.93 16.91
N HIS A 26 -10.42 -5.66 17.11
CA HIS A 26 -11.73 -5.14 17.44
C HIS A 26 -12.12 -5.49 18.90
N ASN A 27 -12.73 -4.56 19.62
CA ASN A 27 -13.30 -4.86 20.94
C ASN A 27 -14.62 -5.65 20.82
N SER A 28 -15.36 -5.38 19.77
CA SER A 28 -16.62 -6.06 19.44
C SER A 28 -16.84 -6.08 17.93
N VAL A 29 -17.57 -7.09 17.46
CA VAL A 29 -17.91 -7.27 16.05
C VAL A 29 -19.40 -7.54 15.93
N SER A 30 -20.05 -6.87 14.97
CA SER A 30 -21.43 -7.09 14.59
C SER A 30 -21.50 -7.45 13.12
N LEU A 31 -22.15 -8.54 12.78
CA LEU A 31 -22.28 -9.05 11.42
C LEU A 31 -23.74 -9.36 11.08
N SER A 32 -24.08 -9.28 9.82
CA SER A 32 -25.38 -9.69 9.29
C SER A 32 -25.26 -10.12 7.83
N SER A 33 -26.28 -10.81 7.31
CA SER A 33 -26.39 -11.15 5.90
C SER A 33 -27.85 -11.19 5.49
N ASP A 34 -28.13 -10.91 4.22
CA ASP A 34 -29.45 -11.16 3.62
C ASP A 34 -29.70 -12.66 3.33
N SER A 35 -28.70 -13.52 3.52
CA SER A 35 -28.74 -14.97 3.47
C SER A 35 -28.54 -15.56 4.86
N ILE A 36 -28.82 -16.85 5.02
CA ILE A 36 -28.50 -17.60 6.25
C ILE A 36 -26.98 -17.58 6.46
N ILE A 37 -26.53 -17.27 7.67
CA ILE A 37 -25.15 -17.39 8.06
C ILE A 37 -24.95 -18.71 8.80
N HIS A 38 -24.12 -19.57 8.25
CA HIS A 38 -23.67 -20.80 8.88
C HIS A 38 -22.44 -20.51 9.75
N ILE A 39 -22.50 -20.85 11.01
CA ILE A 39 -21.41 -20.59 11.96
C ILE A 39 -20.85 -21.91 12.48
N THR A 40 -19.53 -22.00 12.49
CA THR A 40 -18.78 -23.12 13.07
C THR A 40 -17.82 -22.58 14.11
N CYS A 41 -17.83 -23.19 15.31
CA CYS A 41 -16.84 -22.91 16.36
C CYS A 41 -16.45 -24.24 17.02
N ALA A 42 -15.22 -24.66 16.92
CA ALA A 42 -14.77 -26.00 17.30
C ALA A 42 -15.68 -27.07 16.68
N ASP A 43 -16.33 -27.91 17.51
CA ASP A 43 -17.23 -29.00 17.07
C ASP A 43 -18.70 -28.58 17.04
N VAL A 44 -19.02 -27.30 17.29
CA VAL A 44 -20.40 -26.79 17.36
C VAL A 44 -20.73 -26.02 16.07
N GLN A 45 -21.92 -26.28 15.53
CA GLN A 45 -22.46 -25.57 14.38
C GLN A 45 -23.85 -25.04 14.70
N TRP A 46 -24.17 -23.87 14.21
CA TRP A 46 -25.52 -23.28 14.28
C TRP A 46 -25.69 -22.23 13.17
N ASP A 47 -26.92 -21.84 12.93
CA ASP A 47 -27.27 -20.87 11.91
C ASP A 47 -27.83 -19.59 12.51
N ILE A 48 -27.61 -18.48 11.80
CA ILE A 48 -28.29 -17.18 12.02
C ILE A 48 -29.22 -16.97 10.82
N ALA A 49 -30.46 -16.63 11.07
CA ALA A 49 -31.44 -16.41 10.01
C ALA A 49 -31.08 -15.16 9.19
N ALA A 50 -31.48 -15.18 7.92
CA ALA A 50 -31.32 -14.04 7.02
C ALA A 50 -31.92 -12.77 7.62
N GLY A 51 -31.16 -11.68 7.60
CA GLY A 51 -31.53 -10.38 8.18
C GLY A 51 -31.31 -10.24 9.69
N GLU A 52 -30.95 -11.29 10.40
CA GLU A 52 -30.57 -11.22 11.81
C GLU A 52 -29.09 -10.85 11.98
N SER A 53 -28.74 -10.24 13.11
CA SER A 53 -27.37 -9.88 13.45
C SER A 53 -26.75 -10.91 14.39
N PHE A 54 -25.46 -11.16 14.16
CA PHE A 54 -24.59 -11.87 15.08
C PHE A 54 -23.64 -10.84 15.73
N ASP A 55 -23.78 -10.67 17.03
CA ASP A 55 -23.00 -9.73 17.82
C ASP A 55 -22.10 -10.49 18.79
N ILE A 56 -20.84 -10.07 18.90
CA ILE A 56 -19.83 -10.70 19.75
C ILE A 56 -18.84 -9.66 20.25
N ASP A 57 -18.40 -9.78 21.49
CA ASP A 57 -17.33 -8.98 22.08
C ASP A 57 -16.15 -9.86 22.55
N SER A 58 -15.06 -9.23 22.96
CA SER A 58 -13.84 -9.92 23.39
C SER A 58 -13.98 -10.76 24.66
N ASN A 59 -15.09 -10.66 25.39
CA ASN A 59 -15.37 -11.47 26.57
C ASN A 59 -16.27 -12.68 26.27
N ASP A 60 -16.63 -12.89 25.02
CA ASP A 60 -17.51 -13.99 24.65
C ASP A 60 -16.77 -15.34 24.80
N GLU A 61 -17.34 -16.22 25.63
CA GLU A 61 -16.75 -17.53 25.96
C GLU A 61 -16.54 -18.43 24.73
N ARG A 62 -17.31 -18.21 23.66
CA ARG A 62 -17.14 -18.98 22.41
C ARG A 62 -15.80 -18.74 21.77
N LEU A 63 -15.26 -17.54 21.83
CA LEU A 63 -13.93 -17.18 21.32
C LEU A 63 -12.80 -17.88 22.07
N ALA A 64 -13.01 -18.23 23.33
CA ALA A 64 -12.04 -18.98 24.12
C ALA A 64 -11.94 -20.46 23.70
N THR A 65 -12.96 -21.00 23.01
CA THR A 65 -12.97 -22.40 22.54
C THR A 65 -12.28 -22.58 21.18
N GLY A 66 -12.11 -21.52 20.40
CA GLY A 66 -11.48 -21.56 19.10
C GLY A 66 -11.89 -20.41 18.18
N ARG A 67 -11.48 -20.50 16.94
CA ARG A 67 -11.94 -19.57 15.89
C ARG A 67 -13.41 -19.81 15.59
N ILE A 68 -14.14 -18.72 15.42
CA ILE A 68 -15.49 -18.74 14.90
C ILE A 68 -15.43 -18.47 13.40
N VAL A 69 -15.94 -19.38 12.60
CA VAL A 69 -15.99 -19.25 11.13
C VAL A 69 -17.42 -19.05 10.70
N LEU A 70 -17.67 -18.01 9.93
CA LEU A 70 -18.97 -17.64 9.40
C LEU A 70 -18.93 -17.75 7.87
N SER A 71 -19.92 -18.40 7.29
CA SER A 71 -20.08 -18.54 5.83
C SER A 71 -21.54 -18.39 5.41
N THR A 72 -21.77 -18.18 4.12
CA THR A 72 -23.10 -18.20 3.50
C THR A 72 -23.04 -19.07 2.25
N ASP A 73 -24.13 -19.75 1.90
CA ASP A 73 -24.21 -20.52 0.65
C ASP A 73 -24.13 -19.62 -0.56
N ASP A 74 -24.90 -18.53 -0.54
CA ASP A 74 -24.94 -17.51 -1.57
C ASP A 74 -25.00 -16.13 -0.92
N GLY A 75 -24.21 -15.18 -1.41
CA GLY A 75 -24.26 -13.80 -0.93
C GLY A 75 -22.97 -13.35 -0.24
N SER A 76 -23.13 -12.43 0.70
CA SER A 76 -22.01 -11.81 1.43
C SER A 76 -22.39 -11.54 2.88
N ILE A 77 -21.39 -11.46 3.73
CA ILE A 77 -21.52 -11.11 5.15
C ILE A 77 -21.12 -9.64 5.33
N THR A 78 -22.03 -8.83 5.84
CA THR A 78 -21.82 -7.42 6.14
C THR A 78 -21.24 -7.28 7.54
N ILE A 79 -20.16 -6.51 7.67
CA ILE A 79 -19.56 -6.17 8.97
C ILE A 79 -20.17 -4.85 9.45
N ASN A 80 -21.20 -4.91 10.28
CA ASN A 80 -21.94 -3.74 10.74
C ASN A 80 -21.13 -2.81 11.65
N SER A 81 -20.11 -3.36 12.34
CA SER A 81 -19.22 -2.62 13.24
C SER A 81 -18.11 -1.86 12.53
N ILE A 82 -17.92 -2.05 11.21
CA ILE A 82 -16.92 -1.34 10.41
C ILE A 82 -17.61 -0.36 9.46
N LYS A 83 -17.00 0.80 9.24
CA LYS A 83 -17.39 1.75 8.18
C LYS A 83 -16.24 1.95 7.21
N ARG A 84 -16.56 1.88 5.91
CA ARG A 84 -15.69 2.22 4.77
C ARG A 84 -16.34 3.36 3.97
N SER A 85 -15.74 3.78 2.87
CA SER A 85 -16.22 4.90 2.07
C SER A 85 -17.68 4.77 1.62
N GLN A 86 -18.14 3.54 1.38
CA GLN A 86 -19.51 3.22 0.90
C GLN A 86 -20.45 2.69 2.00
N GLY A 87 -20.12 2.94 3.26
CA GLY A 87 -20.92 2.46 4.40
C GLY A 87 -20.32 1.22 5.06
N ASN A 88 -21.18 0.31 5.54
CA ASN A 88 -20.72 -0.93 6.13
C ASN A 88 -20.25 -1.90 5.01
N PRO A 89 -19.04 -2.46 5.12
CA PRO A 89 -18.50 -3.35 4.10
C PRO A 89 -19.16 -4.72 4.15
N SER A 90 -19.34 -5.32 2.97
CA SER A 90 -19.92 -6.64 2.80
C SER A 90 -18.97 -7.51 1.96
N TYR A 91 -18.65 -8.70 2.45
CA TYR A 91 -17.61 -9.57 1.90
C TYR A 91 -18.15 -10.93 1.53
N LYS A 92 -17.76 -11.44 0.37
CA LYS A 92 -17.90 -12.85 -0.01
C LYS A 92 -16.86 -13.71 0.70
N GLY A 93 -17.01 -15.04 0.58
CA GLY A 93 -16.13 -15.99 1.26
C GLY A 93 -16.45 -16.12 2.74
N ASN A 94 -15.49 -16.59 3.51
CA ASN A 94 -15.64 -16.79 4.93
C ASN A 94 -15.19 -15.58 5.74
N ILE A 95 -15.86 -15.33 6.85
CA ILE A 95 -15.38 -14.41 7.89
C ILE A 95 -14.95 -15.25 9.10
N GLU A 96 -13.74 -15.05 9.55
CA GLU A 96 -13.20 -15.69 10.75
C GLU A 96 -13.00 -14.65 11.88
N LEU A 97 -13.39 -15.04 13.08
CA LEU A 97 -13.15 -14.27 14.30
C LEU A 97 -12.23 -15.07 15.21
N ALA A 98 -11.13 -14.47 15.64
CA ALA A 98 -10.17 -15.08 16.54
C ALA A 98 -9.78 -14.12 17.66
N LEU A 99 -9.74 -14.60 18.91
CA LEU A 99 -9.35 -13.80 20.06
C LEU A 99 -7.85 -13.80 20.25
N TYR A 100 -7.29 -12.63 20.48
CA TYR A 100 -5.92 -12.35 20.88
C TYR A 100 -5.89 -11.40 22.07
N ASP A 101 -4.73 -11.19 22.67
CA ASP A 101 -4.59 -10.32 23.85
C ASP A 101 -5.05 -8.89 23.57
N GLU A 102 -4.90 -8.41 22.33
CA GLU A 102 -5.29 -7.06 21.89
C GLU A 102 -6.78 -6.95 21.49
N GLY A 103 -7.49 -8.07 21.36
CA GLY A 103 -8.89 -8.10 20.95
C GLY A 103 -9.21 -9.14 19.87
N ILE A 104 -10.28 -8.92 19.14
CA ILE A 104 -10.77 -9.83 18.09
C ILE A 104 -10.13 -9.48 16.76
N ALA A 105 -9.40 -10.43 16.17
CA ALA A 105 -9.01 -10.37 14.76
C ALA A 105 -10.20 -10.78 13.89
N VAL A 106 -10.51 -9.97 12.88
CA VAL A 106 -11.53 -10.26 11.86
C VAL A 106 -10.82 -10.54 10.55
N ILE A 107 -10.96 -11.74 10.01
CA ILE A 107 -10.26 -12.19 8.80
C ILE A 107 -11.30 -12.58 7.74
N ASN A 108 -11.18 -12.02 6.55
CA ASN A 108 -11.92 -12.49 5.38
C ASN A 108 -11.04 -13.47 4.61
N GLU A 109 -11.49 -14.71 4.48
CA GLU A 109 -10.91 -15.71 3.60
C GLU A 109 -11.73 -15.79 2.33
N ILE A 110 -11.12 -15.49 1.18
CA ILE A 110 -11.81 -15.31 -0.09
C ILE A 110 -10.94 -15.79 -1.26
N ASP A 111 -11.57 -16.34 -2.31
CA ASP A 111 -10.90 -16.60 -3.59
C ASP A 111 -10.26 -15.33 -4.15
N ILE A 112 -9.01 -15.42 -4.66
CA ILE A 112 -8.27 -14.26 -5.16
C ILE A 112 -9.02 -13.52 -6.27
N GLU A 113 -9.71 -14.22 -7.19
CA GLU A 113 -10.42 -13.56 -8.28
C GLU A 113 -11.62 -12.76 -7.75
N ASP A 114 -12.33 -13.26 -6.73
CA ASP A 114 -13.41 -12.50 -6.07
C ASP A 114 -12.87 -11.34 -5.22
N TYR A 115 -11.72 -11.51 -4.56
CA TYR A 115 -11.00 -10.42 -3.90
C TYR A 115 -10.65 -9.30 -4.88
N LEU A 116 -10.13 -9.63 -6.07
CA LEU A 116 -9.74 -8.65 -7.08
C LEU A 116 -10.91 -7.84 -7.63
N LYS A 117 -12.12 -8.39 -7.70
CA LYS A 117 -13.34 -7.65 -8.10
C LYS A 117 -13.65 -6.48 -7.16
N LYS A 118 -13.14 -6.51 -5.93
CA LYS A 118 -13.26 -5.41 -4.96
C LYS A 118 -12.00 -4.55 -4.86
N VAL A 119 -10.82 -5.11 -5.09
CA VAL A 119 -9.55 -4.36 -5.10
C VAL A 119 -9.45 -3.46 -6.32
N VAL A 120 -9.72 -3.97 -7.52
CA VAL A 120 -9.57 -3.19 -8.76
C VAL A 120 -10.36 -1.88 -8.70
N PRO A 121 -11.68 -1.85 -8.37
CA PRO A 121 -12.42 -0.59 -8.28
C PRO A 121 -12.07 0.24 -7.03
N SER A 122 -11.42 -0.34 -6.02
CA SER A 122 -10.90 0.40 -4.87
C SER A 122 -9.62 1.17 -5.18
N GLU A 123 -8.80 0.67 -6.10
CA GLU A 123 -7.52 1.25 -6.49
C GLU A 123 -7.62 2.14 -7.74
N MET A 124 -8.51 1.80 -8.68
CA MET A 124 -8.71 2.52 -9.93
C MET A 124 -10.20 2.78 -10.17
N PRO A 125 -10.61 4.05 -10.41
CA PRO A 125 -12.01 4.35 -10.73
C PRO A 125 -12.55 3.51 -11.89
N SER A 126 -13.72 2.91 -11.72
CA SER A 126 -14.34 2.03 -12.73
C SER A 126 -14.70 2.71 -14.06
N GLY A 127 -14.71 4.06 -14.10
CA GLY A 127 -14.87 4.82 -15.34
C GLY A 127 -13.64 4.85 -16.25
N PHE A 128 -12.52 4.23 -15.87
CA PHE A 128 -11.37 4.10 -16.76
C PHE A 128 -11.66 3.09 -17.88
N ASN A 129 -10.87 3.18 -18.98
CA ASN A 129 -10.98 2.25 -20.09
C ASN A 129 -10.76 0.80 -19.64
N LEU A 130 -11.52 -0.13 -20.23
CA LEU A 130 -11.45 -1.56 -19.90
C LEU A 130 -10.02 -2.14 -19.96
N GLU A 131 -9.21 -1.73 -20.95
CA GLU A 131 -7.82 -2.21 -21.05
C GLU A 131 -6.95 -1.70 -19.88
N ALA A 132 -7.21 -0.49 -19.37
CA ALA A 132 -6.54 0.01 -18.17
C ALA A 132 -6.96 -0.78 -16.92
N LEU A 133 -8.24 -1.09 -16.77
CA LEU A 133 -8.74 -1.96 -15.70
C LEU A 133 -8.17 -3.38 -15.79
N LYS A 134 -8.01 -3.93 -16.99
CA LYS A 134 -7.31 -5.23 -17.20
C LYS A 134 -5.85 -5.18 -16.76
N CYS A 135 -5.11 -4.11 -17.11
CA CYS A 135 -3.75 -3.91 -16.62
C CYS A 135 -3.70 -3.86 -15.09
N GLN A 136 -4.63 -3.10 -14.48
CA GLN A 136 -4.75 -3.03 -13.01
C GLN A 136 -5.05 -4.39 -12.40
N ALA A 137 -5.94 -5.19 -13.00
CA ALA A 137 -6.28 -6.52 -12.53
C ALA A 137 -5.06 -7.46 -12.56
N VAL A 138 -4.27 -7.46 -13.65
CA VAL A 138 -3.02 -8.23 -13.75
C VAL A 138 -2.00 -7.79 -12.71
N CYS A 139 -1.81 -6.48 -12.52
CA CYS A 139 -0.92 -5.96 -11.50
C CYS A 139 -1.40 -6.34 -10.09
N ALA A 140 -2.67 -6.13 -9.77
CA ALA A 140 -3.22 -6.45 -8.46
C ALA A 140 -3.14 -7.94 -8.15
N ARG A 141 -3.39 -8.81 -9.15
CA ARG A 141 -3.26 -10.26 -9.02
C ARG A 141 -1.83 -10.68 -8.74
N SER A 142 -0.87 -10.16 -9.52
CA SER A 142 0.55 -10.46 -9.34
C SER A 142 1.02 -10.04 -7.94
N TYR A 143 0.60 -8.87 -7.48
CA TYR A 143 0.87 -8.42 -6.11
C TYR A 143 0.26 -9.36 -5.07
N ALA A 144 -1.04 -9.71 -5.20
CA ALA A 144 -1.74 -10.58 -4.26
C ALA A 144 -1.06 -11.95 -4.13
N TYR A 145 -0.70 -12.60 -5.25
CA TYR A 145 0.01 -13.89 -5.24
C TYR A 145 1.36 -13.81 -4.51
N THR A 146 2.11 -12.70 -4.65
CA THR A 146 3.37 -12.53 -3.91
C THR A 146 3.16 -12.38 -2.41
N GLN A 147 1.94 -12.05 -1.95
CA GLN A 147 1.63 -11.93 -0.52
C GLN A 147 1.23 -13.27 0.12
N LEU A 148 0.82 -14.28 -0.64
CA LEU A 148 0.45 -15.58 -0.07
C LEU A 148 1.58 -16.27 0.69
N THR A 149 2.82 -15.94 0.37
CA THR A 149 4.02 -16.49 1.02
C THR A 149 4.67 -15.53 2.02
N ASN A 150 4.11 -14.32 2.20
CA ASN A 150 4.65 -13.42 3.19
C ASN A 150 4.24 -13.83 4.62
N ASN A 151 5.06 -13.47 5.59
CA ASN A 151 4.85 -13.85 7.00
C ASN A 151 4.38 -12.67 7.86
N TYR A 152 3.88 -11.59 7.27
CA TYR A 152 3.56 -10.35 7.99
C TYR A 152 2.52 -10.56 9.09
N TYR A 153 1.47 -11.34 8.78
CA TYR A 153 0.37 -11.65 9.70
C TYR A 153 0.20 -13.16 9.90
N SER A 154 1.27 -13.94 9.72
CA SER A 154 1.25 -15.40 9.84
C SER A 154 0.85 -15.87 11.25
N GLU A 155 1.20 -15.12 12.29
CA GLU A 155 0.79 -15.38 13.68
C GLU A 155 -0.73 -15.31 13.86
N TYR A 156 -1.41 -14.49 13.06
CA TYR A 156 -2.87 -14.36 13.06
C TYR A 156 -3.54 -15.29 12.04
N GLY A 157 -2.76 -15.98 11.23
CA GLY A 157 -3.23 -16.82 10.13
C GLY A 157 -3.77 -16.01 8.95
N ALA A 158 -3.26 -14.81 8.73
CA ALA A 158 -3.61 -13.94 7.60
C ALA A 158 -2.38 -13.60 6.75
N HIS A 159 -2.61 -13.14 5.52
CA HIS A 159 -1.56 -12.78 4.58
C HIS A 159 -1.32 -11.26 4.57
N ILE A 160 -2.39 -10.48 4.58
CA ILE A 160 -2.38 -9.01 4.42
C ILE A 160 -3.45 -8.36 5.28
N ASP A 161 -3.46 -7.02 5.34
CA ASP A 161 -4.61 -6.23 5.80
C ASP A 161 -5.29 -5.48 4.64
N ASP A 162 -6.44 -4.89 4.91
CA ASP A 162 -7.32 -4.23 3.94
C ASP A 162 -6.96 -2.76 3.65
N SER A 163 -5.80 -2.28 4.14
CA SER A 163 -5.40 -0.87 4.05
C SER A 163 -4.33 -0.61 2.98
N VAL A 164 -3.95 0.67 2.83
CA VAL A 164 -2.87 1.13 1.94
C VAL A 164 -1.48 0.55 2.25
N SER A 165 -1.33 -0.19 3.36
CA SER A 165 -0.09 -0.92 3.64
C SER A 165 0.14 -2.08 2.68
N PHE A 166 -0.95 -2.57 2.06
CA PHE A 166 -0.96 -3.63 1.04
C PHE A 166 -1.76 -3.17 -0.18
N GLN A 167 -3.00 -3.63 -0.34
CA GLN A 167 -3.92 -3.21 -1.38
C GLN A 167 -5.22 -2.76 -0.73
N VAL A 168 -5.75 -1.61 -1.15
CA VAL A 168 -7.00 -1.11 -0.58
C VAL A 168 -8.13 -2.06 -0.93
N TYR A 169 -8.71 -2.68 0.10
CA TYR A 169 -9.87 -3.55 0.01
C TYR A 169 -11.08 -2.85 0.64
N ASN A 170 -11.49 -1.75 -0.01
CA ASN A 170 -12.45 -0.80 0.55
C ASN A 170 -13.90 -1.25 0.43
N ASN A 171 -14.15 -2.41 -0.19
CA ASN A 171 -15.49 -2.91 -0.48
C ASN A 171 -16.37 -1.86 -1.19
N THR A 172 -15.87 -1.35 -2.30
CA THR A 172 -16.60 -0.43 -3.18
C THR A 172 -17.85 -1.09 -3.78
N TYR A 173 -18.71 -0.29 -4.40
CA TYR A 173 -19.84 -0.82 -5.16
C TYR A 173 -19.35 -1.81 -6.23
N ASP A 174 -20.20 -2.77 -6.56
CA ASP A 174 -19.96 -3.67 -7.67
C ASP A 174 -19.80 -2.87 -8.97
N SER A 175 -18.81 -3.23 -9.75
CA SER A 175 -18.52 -2.62 -11.05
C SER A 175 -18.44 -3.71 -12.10
N ALA A 176 -19.40 -3.69 -13.01
CA ALA A 176 -19.42 -4.64 -14.12
C ALA A 176 -18.16 -4.56 -14.99
N GLU A 177 -17.61 -3.35 -15.16
CA GLU A 177 -16.38 -3.12 -15.93
C GLU A 177 -15.15 -3.69 -15.22
N ALA A 178 -15.07 -3.54 -13.88
CA ALA A 178 -14.00 -4.12 -13.09
C ALA A 178 -14.10 -5.65 -13.06
N ASP A 179 -15.30 -6.19 -12.89
CA ASP A 179 -15.56 -7.63 -12.94
C ASP A 179 -15.18 -8.22 -14.31
N GLU A 180 -15.57 -7.56 -15.41
CA GLU A 180 -15.19 -7.95 -16.77
C GLU A 180 -13.65 -7.95 -16.93
N ALA A 181 -12.96 -6.92 -16.42
CA ALA A 181 -11.51 -6.83 -16.48
C ALA A 181 -10.83 -7.99 -15.73
N VAL A 182 -11.30 -8.31 -14.52
CA VAL A 182 -10.78 -9.43 -13.71
C VAL A 182 -11.01 -10.75 -14.41
N ILE A 183 -12.24 -11.01 -14.89
CA ILE A 183 -12.62 -12.25 -15.59
C ILE A 183 -11.81 -12.41 -16.90
N ALA A 184 -11.69 -11.34 -17.69
CA ALA A 184 -10.97 -11.39 -18.97
C ALA A 184 -9.46 -11.61 -18.82
N THR A 185 -8.90 -11.38 -17.61
CA THR A 185 -7.49 -11.57 -17.28
C THR A 185 -7.27 -12.66 -16.24
N ALA A 186 -8.26 -13.53 -15.98
CA ALA A 186 -8.16 -14.56 -14.94
C ALA A 186 -6.89 -15.40 -15.10
N GLY A 187 -6.17 -15.62 -14.01
CA GLY A 187 -4.90 -16.36 -13.98
C GLY A 187 -3.70 -15.66 -14.63
N MET A 188 -3.86 -14.44 -15.20
CA MET A 188 -2.74 -13.72 -15.81
C MET A 188 -1.94 -12.97 -14.74
N VAL A 189 -0.64 -13.18 -14.71
CA VAL A 189 0.31 -12.53 -13.79
C VAL A 189 1.56 -12.03 -14.52
N ALA A 190 2.24 -11.06 -13.93
CA ALA A 190 3.54 -10.58 -14.41
C ALA A 190 4.65 -11.48 -13.85
N VAL A 191 5.51 -11.95 -14.75
CA VAL A 191 6.69 -12.76 -14.40
C VAL A 191 7.95 -12.19 -15.00
N TYR A 192 9.07 -12.38 -14.32
CA TYR A 192 10.41 -12.07 -14.81
C TYR A 192 11.33 -13.28 -14.56
N ASN A 193 11.95 -13.80 -15.60
CA ASN A 193 12.79 -15.01 -15.55
C ASN A 193 12.09 -16.23 -14.91
N GLY A 194 10.77 -16.35 -15.09
CA GLY A 194 9.97 -17.44 -14.51
C GLY A 194 9.47 -17.21 -13.09
N GLU A 195 9.88 -16.12 -12.44
CA GLU A 195 9.46 -15.78 -11.08
C GLU A 195 8.36 -14.70 -11.09
N LEU A 196 7.41 -14.78 -10.16
CA LEU A 196 6.39 -13.76 -9.97
C LEU A 196 7.01 -12.41 -9.64
N VAL A 197 6.52 -11.37 -10.28
CA VAL A 197 6.92 -10.00 -9.97
C VAL A 197 5.92 -9.36 -9.01
N LYS A 198 6.42 -8.81 -7.92
CA LYS A 198 5.63 -7.96 -7.03
C LYS A 198 5.40 -6.61 -7.70
N THR A 199 4.26 -6.50 -8.36
CA THR A 199 3.90 -5.32 -9.17
C THR A 199 3.39 -4.20 -8.27
N TYR A 200 4.19 -3.16 -8.12
CA TYR A 200 3.77 -1.93 -7.48
C TYR A 200 3.10 -1.01 -8.49
N TYR A 201 2.08 -0.27 -8.06
CA TYR A 201 1.35 0.68 -8.88
C TYR A 201 1.06 1.98 -8.12
N TYR A 202 0.80 3.04 -8.85
CA TYR A 202 0.57 4.39 -8.32
C TYR A 202 -0.29 5.19 -9.29
N SER A 203 -0.90 6.29 -8.83
CA SER A 203 -1.90 7.02 -9.61
C SER A 203 -1.33 7.92 -10.70
N THR A 204 -0.18 8.54 -10.48
CA THR A 204 0.32 9.62 -11.36
C THR A 204 1.84 9.61 -11.41
N SER A 205 2.42 9.52 -12.60
CA SER A 205 3.86 9.67 -12.82
C SER A 205 4.25 11.14 -13.02
N CYS A 206 5.53 11.43 -12.91
CA CYS A 206 6.07 12.72 -13.35
C CYS A 206 6.52 12.73 -14.83
N GLY A 207 6.20 11.67 -15.58
CA GLY A 207 6.69 11.40 -16.92
C GLY A 207 7.70 10.24 -16.96
N TYR A 208 8.08 9.67 -15.81
CA TYR A 208 8.89 8.46 -15.66
C TYR A 208 8.33 7.61 -14.54
N THR A 209 8.43 6.28 -14.68
CA THR A 209 8.20 5.37 -13.56
C THR A 209 9.38 5.41 -12.60
N ALA A 210 9.16 5.11 -11.32
CA ALA A 210 10.24 4.96 -10.36
C ALA A 210 10.92 3.59 -10.52
N ASP A 211 12.22 3.56 -10.21
CA ASP A 211 13.01 2.35 -10.04
C ASP A 211 13.10 1.94 -8.56
N VAL A 212 13.86 0.89 -8.26
CA VAL A 212 14.05 0.38 -6.90
C VAL A 212 14.81 1.32 -5.98
N CYS A 213 15.48 2.35 -6.49
CA CYS A 213 16.11 3.39 -5.68
C CYS A 213 15.07 4.11 -4.79
N ALA A 214 13.79 4.11 -5.17
CA ALA A 214 12.69 4.59 -4.34
C ALA A 214 12.64 3.90 -2.97
N TRP A 215 13.08 2.65 -2.88
CA TRP A 215 13.11 1.87 -1.63
C TRP A 215 14.52 1.77 -1.03
N GLY A 216 15.50 2.46 -1.60
CA GLY A 216 16.90 2.40 -1.16
C GLY A 216 17.64 1.14 -1.59
N SER A 217 17.15 0.45 -2.64
CA SER A 217 17.77 -0.75 -3.20
C SER A 217 18.58 -0.42 -4.45
N ASP A 218 19.49 -1.33 -4.82
CA ASP A 218 20.34 -1.23 -6.00
C ASP A 218 19.61 -1.74 -7.25
N GLU A 219 19.61 -0.96 -8.33
CA GLU A 219 18.99 -1.28 -9.62
C GLU A 219 19.54 -2.59 -10.20
N ASP A 220 20.82 -2.88 -10.06
CA ASP A 220 21.46 -4.06 -10.62
C ASP A 220 20.90 -5.37 -10.04
N ASN A 221 20.39 -5.32 -8.81
CA ASN A 221 19.78 -6.47 -8.14
C ASN A 221 18.31 -6.71 -8.53
N TYR A 222 17.66 -5.71 -9.13
CA TYR A 222 16.22 -5.74 -9.42
C TYR A 222 15.89 -5.14 -10.80
N PRO A 223 16.44 -5.69 -11.89
CA PRO A 223 16.28 -5.11 -13.24
C PRO A 223 14.83 -5.12 -13.75
N GLN A 224 13.94 -5.93 -13.14
CA GLN A 224 12.50 -5.94 -13.44
C GLN A 224 11.77 -4.64 -13.05
N TYR A 225 12.37 -3.80 -12.22
CA TYR A 225 11.82 -2.51 -11.77
C TYR A 225 12.52 -1.31 -12.41
N ALA A 226 12.99 -1.45 -13.62
CA ALA A 226 13.65 -0.36 -14.33
C ALA A 226 12.69 0.83 -14.52
N SER A 227 13.22 2.05 -14.37
CA SER A 227 12.50 3.26 -14.72
C SER A 227 12.30 3.35 -16.23
N VAL A 228 11.09 3.66 -16.66
CA VAL A 228 10.74 3.86 -18.06
C VAL A 228 10.02 5.17 -18.27
N ARG A 229 10.15 5.75 -19.46
CA ARG A 229 9.41 6.93 -19.88
C ARG A 229 7.91 6.63 -19.92
N ALA A 230 7.09 7.42 -19.25
CA ALA A 230 5.63 7.33 -19.23
C ALA A 230 5.02 8.39 -20.17
N GLY A 231 5.25 8.24 -21.47
CA GLY A 231 4.80 9.20 -22.48
C GLY A 231 5.05 8.69 -23.90
N THR A 232 4.64 9.49 -24.89
CA THR A 232 4.78 9.19 -26.32
C THR A 232 6.06 9.76 -26.95
N SER A 233 6.82 10.59 -26.22
CA SER A 233 8.07 11.16 -26.69
C SER A 233 9.22 10.18 -26.51
N ASP A 234 10.07 10.05 -27.52
CA ASP A 234 11.35 9.30 -27.44
C ASP A 234 12.44 10.07 -26.67
N TYR A 235 12.15 11.30 -26.26
CA TYR A 235 13.09 12.12 -25.49
C TYR A 235 13.30 11.50 -24.12
N ASN A 236 14.54 11.09 -23.85
CA ASN A 236 14.95 10.52 -22.58
C ASN A 236 16.00 11.44 -21.93
N ALA A 237 15.58 12.22 -20.95
CA ALA A 237 16.48 13.08 -20.19
C ALA A 237 17.23 12.28 -19.12
N ASP A 238 18.51 12.58 -18.91
CA ASP A 238 19.20 12.16 -17.68
C ASP A 238 18.68 12.99 -16.51
N ILE A 239 17.67 12.47 -15.80
CA ILE A 239 17.05 13.11 -14.65
C ILE A 239 17.68 12.69 -13.31
N LYS A 240 18.79 11.97 -13.29
CA LYS A 240 19.60 11.71 -12.08
C LYS A 240 20.36 12.98 -11.62
N SER A 241 20.69 13.87 -12.55
CA SER A 241 21.35 15.13 -12.24
C SER A 241 20.36 16.18 -11.72
N GLU A 242 20.65 16.84 -10.58
CA GLU A 242 19.78 17.89 -10.04
C GLU A 242 19.48 19.01 -11.04
N LYS A 243 20.48 19.43 -11.84
CA LYS A 243 20.29 20.47 -12.84
C LYS A 243 19.32 20.07 -13.95
N THR A 244 19.44 18.88 -14.48
CA THR A 244 18.53 18.37 -15.53
C THR A 244 17.17 18.01 -14.96
N PHE A 245 17.13 17.50 -13.73
CA PHE A 245 15.88 17.24 -13.04
C PHE A 245 15.08 18.54 -12.76
N GLU A 246 15.72 19.60 -12.29
CA GLU A 246 15.06 20.90 -12.09
C GLU A 246 14.43 21.42 -13.38
N GLN A 247 15.13 21.32 -14.50
CA GLN A 247 14.60 21.70 -15.82
C GLN A 247 13.42 20.81 -16.22
N PHE A 248 13.52 19.51 -16.01
CA PHE A 248 12.46 18.55 -16.32
C PHE A 248 11.21 18.77 -15.46
N ILE A 249 11.34 18.88 -14.13
CA ILE A 249 10.20 18.96 -13.22
C ILE A 249 9.47 20.30 -13.28
N THR A 250 10.17 21.38 -13.70
CA THR A 250 9.57 22.71 -13.88
C THR A 250 8.89 22.88 -15.24
N ALA A 251 9.22 22.04 -16.22
CA ALA A 251 8.54 22.01 -17.50
C ALA A 251 7.28 21.11 -17.45
N LYS A 252 6.31 21.40 -18.32
CA LYS A 252 5.17 20.52 -18.62
C LYS A 252 5.37 19.96 -20.02
N ASP A 253 5.41 18.65 -20.17
CA ASP A 253 5.49 17.98 -21.46
C ASP A 253 4.14 17.31 -21.76
N SER A 254 3.43 17.82 -22.77
CA SER A 254 2.13 17.27 -23.15
C SER A 254 2.20 15.88 -23.78
N SER A 255 3.39 15.39 -24.07
CA SER A 255 3.60 13.99 -24.51
C SER A 255 3.61 12.99 -23.36
N ASP A 256 3.68 13.44 -22.12
CA ASP A 256 3.56 12.59 -20.95
C ASP A 256 2.11 12.16 -20.74
N TYR A 257 1.88 10.86 -20.47
CA TYR A 257 0.54 10.31 -20.31
C TYR A 257 -0.26 10.99 -19.19
N ASP A 258 0.42 11.39 -18.12
CA ASP A 258 -0.18 12.02 -16.93
C ASP A 258 -0.18 13.56 -16.99
N SER A 259 0.19 14.16 -18.14
CA SER A 259 0.40 15.62 -18.25
C SER A 259 -0.80 16.48 -17.85
N GLU A 260 -2.02 15.94 -17.89
CA GLU A 260 -3.25 16.63 -17.51
C GLU A 260 -3.73 16.27 -16.08
N ALA A 261 -3.04 15.35 -15.38
CA ALA A 261 -3.40 14.98 -14.02
C ALA A 261 -2.96 16.06 -13.01
N ASP A 262 -3.80 16.34 -12.01
CA ASP A 262 -3.55 17.37 -11.00
C ASP A 262 -2.24 17.13 -10.23
N MET A 263 -1.85 15.85 -10.05
CA MET A 263 -0.64 15.45 -9.33
C MET A 263 0.61 15.37 -10.21
N TYR A 264 0.50 15.57 -11.53
CA TYR A 264 1.64 15.50 -12.46
C TYR A 264 2.72 16.53 -12.14
N ARG A 265 2.31 17.75 -11.77
CA ARG A 265 3.19 18.82 -11.28
C ARG A 265 2.53 19.48 -10.08
N TRP A 266 3.22 19.48 -8.95
CA TRP A 266 2.72 20.10 -7.74
C TRP A 266 3.81 20.94 -7.06
N LYS A 267 3.40 21.83 -6.19
CA LYS A 267 4.27 22.68 -5.40
C LYS A 267 3.75 22.78 -3.97
N THR A 268 4.64 22.70 -3.02
CA THR A 268 4.37 23.02 -1.62
C THR A 268 5.38 24.04 -1.11
N VAL A 269 5.00 24.79 -0.09
CA VAL A 269 5.88 25.76 0.60
C VAL A 269 5.74 25.49 2.09
N ILE A 270 6.85 25.19 2.73
CA ILE A 270 6.91 24.90 4.16
C ILE A 270 7.91 25.89 4.78
N GLY A 271 7.52 26.58 5.85
CA GLY A 271 8.41 27.45 6.59
C GLY A 271 9.54 26.66 7.24
N ILE A 272 10.78 27.18 7.22
CA ILE A 272 11.94 26.45 7.75
C ILE A 272 11.79 26.08 9.23
N SER A 273 11.14 26.94 10.02
CA SER A 273 10.87 26.67 11.45
C SER A 273 9.84 25.54 11.62
N GLU A 274 8.81 25.49 10.78
CA GLU A 274 7.80 24.44 10.76
C GLU A 274 8.42 23.11 10.33
N LEU A 275 9.21 23.12 9.26
CA LEU A 275 9.92 21.94 8.79
C LEU A 275 10.89 21.40 9.84
N THR A 276 11.64 22.30 10.52
CA THR A 276 12.55 21.93 11.61
C THR A 276 11.81 21.25 12.76
N ALA A 277 10.69 21.81 13.19
CA ALA A 277 9.89 21.23 14.27
C ALA A 277 9.32 19.85 13.87
N HIS A 278 8.79 19.75 12.66
CA HIS A 278 8.29 18.49 12.11
C HIS A 278 9.39 17.42 12.02
N PHE A 279 10.54 17.75 11.42
CA PHE A 279 11.68 16.85 11.27
C PHE A 279 12.17 16.34 12.63
N ASN A 280 12.37 17.24 13.60
CA ASN A 280 12.84 16.88 14.95
C ASN A 280 11.81 16.04 15.72
N SER A 281 10.52 16.16 15.45
CA SER A 281 9.50 15.32 16.09
C SER A 281 9.58 13.84 15.66
N LEU A 282 10.14 13.54 14.50
CA LEU A 282 10.21 12.21 13.89
C LEU A 282 11.58 11.57 13.88
N ILE A 283 12.67 12.37 13.82
CA ILE A 283 14.05 11.89 13.58
C ILE A 283 14.46 10.77 14.53
N GLY A 284 14.16 10.88 15.82
CA GLY A 284 14.53 9.88 16.81
C GLY A 284 13.89 8.51 16.57
N SER A 285 12.70 8.45 15.98
CA SER A 285 12.04 7.21 15.61
C SER A 285 12.69 6.54 14.39
N TYR A 286 13.09 7.34 13.42
CA TYR A 286 13.77 6.86 12.19
C TYR A 286 15.19 6.38 12.47
N LEU A 287 15.95 7.05 13.33
CA LEU A 287 17.29 6.62 13.75
C LEU A 287 17.29 5.28 14.51
N ARG A 288 16.19 4.94 15.18
CA ARG A 288 16.01 3.64 15.84
C ARG A 288 15.53 2.52 14.91
N LYS A 289 14.98 2.88 13.74
CA LYS A 289 14.53 1.94 12.71
C LYS A 289 15.63 1.77 11.67
N ASN A 290 16.15 0.58 11.54
CA ASN A 290 17.24 0.17 10.65
C ASN A 290 17.47 0.99 9.37
N GLY A 291 18.60 1.69 9.30
CA GLY A 291 19.35 1.96 8.07
C GLY A 291 18.84 3.07 7.13
N SER A 292 17.58 3.53 7.27
CA SER A 292 17.07 4.60 6.40
C SER A 292 17.55 5.99 6.78
N VAL A 293 17.93 6.20 8.03
CA VAL A 293 18.42 7.50 8.54
C VAL A 293 19.59 7.27 9.48
N TYR A 294 20.65 8.02 9.32
CA TYR A 294 21.82 7.97 10.20
C TYR A 294 22.47 9.34 10.34
N ILE A 295 23.11 9.54 11.49
CA ILE A 295 23.89 10.77 11.77
C ILE A 295 25.29 10.62 11.16
N LEU A 296 25.85 11.73 10.67
CA LEU A 296 27.25 11.81 10.26
C LEU A 296 28.13 12.31 11.41
N GLU A 297 29.12 11.52 11.81
CA GLU A 297 30.19 11.94 12.72
C GLU A 297 31.52 11.98 11.95
N ASN A 298 32.12 13.14 11.88
CA ASN A 298 33.34 13.39 11.07
C ASN A 298 33.16 13.02 9.57
N GLY A 299 31.94 13.12 9.04
CA GLY A 299 31.61 12.80 7.65
C GLY A 299 31.31 11.34 7.39
N GLU A 300 31.38 10.47 8.39
CA GLU A 300 31.09 9.05 8.29
C GLU A 300 29.76 8.68 8.99
N PRO A 301 29.03 7.66 8.49
CA PRO A 301 27.83 7.14 9.14
C PRO A 301 28.11 6.68 10.57
N SER A 302 27.21 7.02 11.49
CA SER A 302 27.29 6.58 12.89
C SER A 302 25.94 6.03 13.39
N ASP A 303 26.00 5.17 14.41
CA ASP A 303 24.83 4.61 15.10
C ASP A 303 24.24 5.58 16.15
N LYS A 304 24.66 6.82 16.15
CA LYS A 304 24.21 7.85 17.08
C LYS A 304 22.69 8.09 16.94
N VAL A 305 22.00 8.01 18.04
CA VAL A 305 20.55 8.31 18.11
C VAL A 305 20.35 9.63 18.82
N VAL A 306 19.70 10.57 18.15
CA VAL A 306 19.30 11.88 18.69
C VAL A 306 17.80 12.10 18.50
N ASN A 307 17.21 12.96 19.28
CA ASN A 307 15.82 13.40 19.12
C ASN A 307 15.71 14.78 18.47
N ASP A 308 16.84 15.44 18.17
CA ASP A 308 16.91 16.80 17.68
C ASP A 308 18.26 17.05 17.00
N ILE A 309 18.21 17.49 15.74
CA ILE A 309 19.40 17.90 14.97
C ILE A 309 19.66 19.41 15.06
N GLY A 310 18.87 20.15 15.84
CA GLY A 310 18.86 21.60 15.87
C GLY A 310 18.04 22.23 14.75
N ASN A 311 18.29 23.51 14.49
CA ASN A 311 17.64 24.21 13.37
C ASN A 311 18.24 23.76 12.05
N ILE A 312 17.38 23.41 11.09
CA ILE A 312 17.82 23.03 9.74
C ILE A 312 18.47 24.26 9.06
N ALA A 313 19.71 24.11 8.67
CA ALA A 313 20.51 25.12 7.98
C ALA A 313 20.55 24.88 6.47
N SER A 314 20.64 23.61 6.03
CA SER A 314 20.61 23.26 4.62
C SER A 314 20.02 21.87 4.38
N ILE A 315 19.49 21.67 3.18
CA ILE A 315 19.01 20.39 2.67
C ILE A 315 19.62 20.22 1.28
N LYS A 316 20.18 19.06 0.99
CA LYS A 316 20.78 18.75 -0.31
C LYS A 316 20.37 17.37 -0.77
N VAL A 317 19.89 17.24 -2.01
CA VAL A 317 19.79 15.95 -2.68
C VAL A 317 21.19 15.48 -3.00
N ILE A 318 21.58 14.31 -2.49
CA ILE A 318 22.91 13.73 -2.72
C ILE A 318 22.85 12.51 -3.62
N GLU A 319 21.67 11.92 -3.79
CA GLU A 319 21.43 10.79 -4.66
C GLU A 319 20.00 10.81 -5.20
N ARG A 320 19.87 10.52 -6.50
CA ARG A 320 18.56 10.47 -7.18
C ARG A 320 18.49 9.23 -8.07
N GLY A 321 17.38 8.50 -8.02
CA GLY A 321 17.09 7.37 -8.88
C GLY A 321 16.76 7.78 -10.33
N CYS A 322 16.72 6.81 -11.23
CA CYS A 322 16.46 7.01 -12.66
C CYS A 322 15.09 7.63 -12.94
N GLY A 323 14.08 7.30 -12.12
CA GLY A 323 12.72 7.87 -12.19
C GLY A 323 12.58 9.25 -11.55
N GLY A 324 13.68 9.89 -11.13
CA GLY A 324 13.66 11.21 -10.52
C GLY A 324 13.34 11.21 -9.01
N VAL A 325 13.14 10.05 -8.40
CA VAL A 325 12.93 9.91 -6.94
C VAL A 325 14.19 10.29 -6.18
N VAL A 326 14.06 11.04 -5.12
CA VAL A 326 15.18 11.31 -4.20
C VAL A 326 15.51 10.02 -3.44
N ALA A 327 16.65 9.42 -3.75
CA ALA A 327 17.16 8.24 -3.08
C ALA A 327 17.85 8.57 -1.76
N ALA A 328 18.56 9.73 -1.70
CA ALA A 328 19.16 10.22 -0.48
C ALA A 328 19.20 11.76 -0.39
N LEU A 329 18.89 12.26 0.81
CA LEU A 329 19.04 13.65 1.22
C LEU A 329 20.13 13.76 2.29
N MET A 330 20.90 14.85 2.25
CA MET A 330 21.68 15.32 3.37
C MET A 330 20.95 16.51 4.02
N VAL A 331 20.73 16.45 5.32
CA VAL A 331 20.11 17.52 6.11
C VAL A 331 21.11 18.00 7.16
N GLU A 332 21.55 19.24 7.04
CA GLU A 332 22.48 19.88 7.97
C GLU A 332 21.67 20.68 9.00
N GLY A 333 21.67 20.23 10.24
CA GLY A 333 21.14 20.95 11.38
C GLY A 333 22.22 21.72 12.12
N SER A 334 21.83 22.62 13.02
CA SER A 334 22.78 23.40 13.84
C SER A 334 23.55 22.57 14.90
N LYS A 335 23.11 21.35 15.17
CA LYS A 335 23.73 20.42 16.12
C LYS A 335 24.32 19.21 15.44
N GLU A 336 23.61 18.63 14.49
CA GLU A 336 23.92 17.36 13.82
C GLU A 336 23.64 17.44 12.32
N THR A 337 24.38 16.66 11.56
CA THR A 337 24.12 16.41 10.14
C THR A 337 23.65 14.97 9.98
N CYS A 338 22.62 14.75 9.18
CA CYS A 338 22.11 13.41 8.92
C CYS A 338 21.89 13.15 7.43
N ILE A 339 21.90 11.87 7.08
CA ILE A 339 21.48 11.34 5.78
C ILE A 339 20.13 10.67 5.94
N VAL A 340 19.22 10.96 5.03
CA VAL A 340 17.89 10.36 4.94
C VAL A 340 17.80 9.59 3.61
N ARG A 341 17.57 8.27 3.65
CA ARG A 341 17.48 7.39 2.48
C ARG A 341 16.10 6.80 2.32
N GLY A 342 15.73 6.58 1.05
CA GLY A 342 14.46 5.95 0.65
C GLY A 342 13.26 6.91 0.63
N GLU A 343 12.36 6.67 -0.29
CA GLU A 343 11.21 7.54 -0.61
C GLU A 343 10.35 7.84 0.61
N ASN A 344 10.01 6.80 1.38
CA ASN A 344 9.13 6.94 2.53
C ASN A 344 9.74 7.84 3.63
N ALA A 345 11.03 7.65 3.96
CA ALA A 345 11.71 8.45 4.96
C ALA A 345 11.85 9.92 4.50
N VAL A 346 12.24 10.12 3.23
CA VAL A 346 12.33 11.46 2.62
C VAL A 346 10.98 12.15 2.68
N ARG A 347 9.91 11.50 2.22
CA ARG A 347 8.57 12.07 2.19
C ARG A 347 8.05 12.43 3.57
N SER A 348 8.20 11.52 4.51
CA SER A 348 7.72 11.70 5.88
C SER A 348 8.47 12.81 6.61
N LEU A 349 9.80 12.80 6.57
CA LEU A 349 10.63 13.78 7.28
C LEU A 349 10.58 15.18 6.65
N MET A 350 10.32 15.29 5.36
CA MET A 350 10.19 16.56 4.63
C MET A 350 8.75 17.14 4.65
N GLY A 351 7.95 16.82 5.65
CA GLY A 351 6.62 17.41 5.86
C GLY A 351 5.46 16.62 5.24
N ASN A 352 5.55 15.29 5.16
CA ASN A 352 4.53 14.40 4.57
C ASN A 352 4.13 14.81 3.14
N ASN A 353 5.11 15.06 2.31
CA ASN A 353 4.91 15.43 0.90
C ASN A 353 4.18 14.33 0.11
N LYS A 354 3.62 14.71 -1.04
CA LYS A 354 2.87 13.79 -1.92
C LYS A 354 3.74 12.66 -2.46
N CYS A 355 5.02 12.93 -2.74
CA CYS A 355 6.03 11.95 -3.16
C CYS A 355 7.42 12.51 -2.89
N ALA A 356 8.46 11.69 -3.08
CA ALA A 356 9.86 12.11 -3.00
C ALA A 356 10.45 12.50 -4.39
N ILE A 357 9.62 12.74 -5.40
CA ILE A 357 10.02 13.32 -6.68
C ILE A 357 9.94 14.84 -6.54
N ILE A 358 10.96 15.42 -5.89
CA ILE A 358 10.99 16.82 -5.50
C ILE A 358 12.32 17.47 -5.92
N THR A 359 12.29 18.77 -6.20
CA THR A 359 13.47 19.63 -6.27
C THR A 359 13.32 20.78 -5.28
N GLN A 360 14.42 21.31 -4.82
CA GLN A 360 14.45 22.45 -3.91
C GLN A 360 14.52 23.75 -4.71
N SER A 361 13.49 24.59 -4.61
CA SER A 361 13.60 25.99 -5.03
C SER A 361 14.10 26.84 -3.84
N ARG A 362 15.04 27.75 -4.11
CA ARG A 362 15.53 28.73 -3.15
C ARG A 362 14.49 29.80 -2.82
#